data_a2c4ba0d00c845563011eb750753cb1c
#
_entry.id   a2c4ba0d00c845563011eb750753cb1c
#
_cell.length_a   1.000
_cell.length_b   1.000
_cell.length_c   1.000
_cell.angle_alpha   90.00
_cell.angle_beta   90.00
_cell.angle_gamma   90.00
#
_symmetry.space_group_name_H-M   'P 1'
#
loop_
_entity.id
_entity.type
_entity.pdbx_description
1 polymer ?
#
loop_
_entity_poly.entity_id
_entity_poly.type
_entity_poly.pdbx_seq_one_letter_code
_entity_poly.pdbx_strand_id
1 'polypeptide(L)'
;KIKIGETNFEGNEVYSDRALRGSMKKLKEKSFYRMFGKKLIWNKEAWGEDSENVKKFYMNRGYKDILVGEPKVDLIAKNPEAETQKKKGFRMAVTILVQEGRQFRLGGLEIKGATVYDAAKLRKLYEVDLGGKYKQNLIEVGNEAVRNLYQSRGYIYAYTNQVAIDSTTEPDVTNVAIDVYEGDRYRLGRIEFTGNAKTQEKVMRREFRIFEGDWMDMGAFRKSVFKVNQLGFFKLTEDPLEFKFDEERKLVNVTVKGQEVGRSDIQFGAGYSEIDHFFAQLIFNTRNFMGRGEVLGVSISSGSRQDPYSVSFTEP
;
A
#
# COMPACT_ATOMS: atom_id res chain seq x y z
N LYS A 1 30.25 1.10 -6.14
CA LYS A 1 28.99 1.61 -5.52
C LYS A 1 29.36 2.30 -4.22
N ILE A 2 29.24 3.63 -4.20
CA ILE A 2 29.62 4.47 -3.06
C ILE A 2 28.39 4.55 -2.11
N LYS A 3 28.63 4.47 -0.82
CA LYS A 3 27.57 4.50 0.20
C LYS A 3 27.27 5.93 0.62
N ILE A 4 26.01 6.22 0.96
CA ILE A 4 25.62 7.44 1.63
C ILE A 4 26.27 7.45 3.03
N GLY A 5 27.01 8.48 3.34
CA GLY A 5 27.69 8.70 4.63
C GLY A 5 26.96 9.70 5.49
N GLU A 6 26.53 10.80 4.91
CA GLU A 6 25.89 11.92 5.61
C GLU A 6 24.75 12.47 4.77
N THR A 7 23.68 12.88 5.42
CA THR A 7 22.57 13.59 4.81
C THR A 7 22.31 14.83 5.63
N ASN A 8 22.54 15.99 5.05
CA ASN A 8 22.42 17.29 5.70
C ASN A 8 21.30 18.09 5.05
N PHE A 9 20.66 18.93 5.82
CA PHE A 9 19.65 19.85 5.32
C PHE A 9 20.14 21.29 5.52
N GLU A 10 19.81 22.15 4.59
CA GLU A 10 20.10 23.59 4.65
C GLU A 10 18.80 24.37 4.49
N GLY A 11 18.61 25.42 5.31
CA GLY A 11 17.40 26.24 5.32
C GLY A 11 16.25 25.68 6.17
N ASN A 12 16.50 24.64 6.94
CA ASN A 12 15.58 24.04 7.91
C ASN A 12 15.73 24.70 9.29
N GLU A 13 15.13 25.88 9.46
CA GLU A 13 15.25 26.64 10.71
C GLU A 13 14.37 26.09 11.85
N VAL A 14 13.19 25.56 11.50
CA VAL A 14 12.17 25.11 12.49
C VAL A 14 12.39 23.66 12.93
N TYR A 15 12.85 22.79 12.04
CA TYR A 15 13.03 21.37 12.35
C TYR A 15 14.45 20.93 12.13
N SER A 16 14.99 20.15 13.09
CA SER A 16 16.35 19.63 13.00
C SER A 16 16.50 18.59 11.89
N ASP A 17 17.71 18.46 11.36
CA ASP A 17 18.11 17.43 10.39
C ASP A 17 17.69 16.02 10.85
N ARG A 18 17.80 15.75 12.16
CA ARG A 18 17.41 14.47 12.74
C ARG A 18 15.92 14.19 12.54
N ALA A 19 15.05 15.20 12.68
CA ALA A 19 13.62 15.07 12.46
C ALA A 19 13.31 14.82 10.99
N LEU A 20 13.97 15.56 10.09
CA LEU A 20 13.80 15.42 8.65
C LEU A 20 14.31 14.08 8.14
N ARG A 21 15.50 13.66 8.58
CA ARG A 21 16.01 12.30 8.30
C ARG A 21 15.04 11.22 8.84
N GLY A 22 14.36 11.50 9.96
CA GLY A 22 13.33 10.64 10.52
C GLY A 22 12.15 10.40 9.55
N SER A 23 11.77 11.39 8.77
CA SER A 23 10.67 11.31 7.79
C SER A 23 11.03 10.53 6.52
N MET A 24 12.30 10.47 6.15
CA MET A 24 12.81 9.71 5.01
C MET A 24 12.68 8.20 5.26
N LYS A 25 12.35 7.42 4.23
CA LYS A 25 12.15 5.96 4.35
C LYS A 25 13.20 5.15 3.59
N LYS A 26 13.69 5.66 2.46
CA LYS A 26 14.55 4.94 1.53
C LYS A 26 16.03 5.24 1.71
N LEU A 27 16.39 6.52 1.86
CA LEU A 27 17.77 7.01 1.91
C LEU A 27 18.23 7.34 3.35
N LYS A 28 17.88 6.49 4.32
CA LYS A 28 18.31 6.66 5.72
C LYS A 28 19.78 6.31 5.89
N GLU A 29 20.48 7.14 6.68
CA GLU A 29 21.81 6.79 7.19
C GLU A 29 21.78 5.48 8.00
N LYS A 30 22.93 4.79 8.06
CA LYS A 30 23.06 3.60 8.90
C LYS A 30 22.85 3.98 10.37
N SER A 31 21.81 3.49 11.00
CA SER A 31 21.73 3.41 12.46
C SER A 31 22.56 2.20 12.94
N PHE A 32 23.21 2.35 14.10
CA PHE A 32 24.00 1.31 14.76
C PHE A 32 23.26 -0.05 14.86
N TYR A 33 21.94 -0.02 15.04
CA TYR A 33 21.09 -1.22 15.12
C TYR A 33 20.84 -1.95 13.77
N ARG A 34 21.26 -1.39 12.63
CA ARG A 34 21.08 -2.01 11.29
C ARG A 34 22.38 -2.58 10.72
N MET A 35 23.09 -3.40 11.50
CA MET A 35 24.34 -4.03 11.07
C MET A 35 24.17 -4.99 9.87
N PHE A 36 22.97 -5.53 9.65
CA PHE A 36 22.64 -6.49 8.58
C PHE A 36 21.74 -5.93 7.45
N GLY A 37 21.56 -4.61 7.33
CA GLY A 37 20.72 -4.00 6.30
C GLY A 37 21.39 -3.90 4.93
N LYS A 38 20.56 -3.92 3.84
CA LYS A 38 21.02 -3.67 2.45
C LYS A 38 21.79 -2.35 2.37
N LYS A 39 22.89 -2.36 1.59
CA LYS A 39 23.71 -1.16 1.34
C LYS A 39 22.88 -0.09 0.65
N LEU A 40 22.72 1.07 1.27
CA LEU A 40 22.02 2.20 0.71
C LEU A 40 22.92 2.86 -0.35
N ILE A 41 22.48 2.77 -1.57
CA ILE A 41 23.10 3.39 -2.74
C ILE A 41 22.17 4.53 -3.15
N TRP A 42 22.73 5.68 -3.47
CA TRP A 42 21.97 6.78 -4.03
C TRP A 42 21.20 6.32 -5.28
N ASN A 43 19.89 6.59 -5.28
CA ASN A 43 19.02 6.35 -6.41
C ASN A 43 18.04 7.53 -6.53
N LYS A 44 17.87 8.07 -7.73
CA LYS A 44 16.98 9.20 -8.01
C LYS A 44 15.52 8.89 -7.70
N GLU A 45 15.07 7.66 -7.97
CA GLU A 45 13.70 7.22 -7.64
C GLU A 45 13.46 7.21 -6.12
N ALA A 46 14.43 6.66 -5.36
CA ALA A 46 14.36 6.65 -3.90
C ALA A 46 14.37 8.07 -3.32
N TRP A 47 15.09 9.01 -3.97
CA TRP A 47 15.06 10.42 -3.60
C TRP A 47 13.69 11.02 -3.86
N GLY A 48 13.07 10.76 -5.02
CA GLY A 48 11.72 11.25 -5.31
C GLY A 48 10.72 10.88 -4.20
N GLU A 49 10.73 9.62 -3.74
CA GLU A 49 9.88 9.20 -2.62
C GLU A 49 10.23 9.90 -1.31
N ASP A 50 11.51 10.05 -1.00
CA ASP A 50 11.93 10.67 0.27
C ASP A 50 11.74 12.18 0.28
N SER A 51 11.89 12.88 -0.86
CA SER A 51 11.56 14.30 -0.98
C SER A 51 10.08 14.56 -0.71
N GLU A 52 9.20 13.71 -1.24
CA GLU A 52 7.77 13.78 -0.93
C GLU A 52 7.46 13.48 0.54
N ASN A 53 8.19 12.56 1.18
CA ASN A 53 8.03 12.30 2.62
C ASN A 53 8.46 13.51 3.46
N VAL A 54 9.53 14.21 3.06
CA VAL A 54 9.97 15.46 3.71
C VAL A 54 8.93 16.56 3.52
N LYS A 55 8.41 16.75 2.29
CA LYS A 55 7.31 17.71 2.04
C LYS A 55 6.10 17.39 2.90
N LYS A 56 5.62 16.14 2.92
CA LYS A 56 4.50 15.70 3.74
C LYS A 56 4.73 15.94 5.23
N PHE A 57 5.97 15.77 5.70
CA PHE A 57 6.32 16.06 7.09
C PHE A 57 6.05 17.51 7.46
N TYR A 58 6.41 18.46 6.59
CA TYR A 58 6.16 19.89 6.78
C TYR A 58 4.69 20.26 6.57
N MET A 59 4.07 19.78 5.48
CA MET A 59 2.66 20.07 5.16
C MET A 59 1.71 19.60 6.26
N ASN A 60 2.03 18.51 6.96
CA ASN A 60 1.27 18.02 8.10
C ASN A 60 1.49 18.85 9.38
N ARG A 61 2.36 19.84 9.31
CA ARG A 61 2.66 20.77 10.42
C ARG A 61 2.35 22.22 10.11
N GLY A 62 1.66 22.43 9.00
CA GLY A 62 1.18 23.75 8.58
C GLY A 62 2.01 24.46 7.52
N TYR A 63 3.11 23.90 7.08
CA TYR A 63 3.99 24.50 6.06
C TYR A 63 3.59 24.04 4.67
N LYS A 64 2.49 24.58 4.13
CA LYS A 64 1.95 24.13 2.83
C LYS A 64 2.83 24.53 1.63
N ASP A 65 3.56 25.64 1.76
CA ASP A 65 4.38 26.21 0.70
C ASP A 65 5.84 25.72 0.74
N ILE A 66 6.08 24.60 1.40
CA ILE A 66 7.39 24.00 1.53
C ILE A 66 7.98 23.65 0.14
N LEU A 67 9.21 24.06 -0.08
CA LEU A 67 9.99 23.67 -1.25
C LEU A 67 11.18 22.82 -0.80
N VAL A 68 11.33 21.66 -1.42
CA VAL A 68 12.47 20.75 -1.21
C VAL A 68 13.23 20.69 -2.53
N GLY A 69 14.45 21.20 -2.52
CA GLY A 69 15.31 21.29 -3.70
C GLY A 69 15.93 19.95 -4.09
N GLU A 70 16.54 19.92 -5.28
CA GLU A 70 17.34 18.77 -5.69
C GLU A 70 18.60 18.66 -4.82
N PRO A 71 19.00 17.46 -4.44
CA PRO A 71 20.13 17.26 -3.55
C PRO A 71 21.46 17.49 -4.25
N LYS A 72 22.36 18.17 -3.59
CA LYS A 72 23.79 18.19 -3.93
C LYS A 72 24.45 16.93 -3.38
N VAL A 73 25.16 16.22 -4.24
CA VAL A 73 25.86 14.99 -3.87
C VAL A 73 27.35 15.16 -4.03
N ASP A 74 28.07 15.23 -2.91
CA ASP A 74 29.50 15.37 -2.87
C ASP A 74 30.18 14.08 -2.39
N LEU A 75 31.42 13.87 -2.85
CA LEU A 75 32.25 12.73 -2.43
C LEU A 75 33.20 13.15 -1.33
N ILE A 76 33.00 12.58 -0.14
CA ILE A 76 33.88 12.83 1.00
C ILE A 76 34.81 11.62 1.22
N ALA A 77 36.12 11.90 1.37
CA ALA A 77 37.08 10.88 1.74
C ALA A 77 36.90 10.46 3.20
N LYS A 78 36.88 9.16 3.48
CA LYS A 78 36.83 8.62 4.84
C LYS A 78 38.11 8.89 5.63
N ASN A 79 39.24 8.74 4.96
CA ASN A 79 40.57 8.99 5.49
C ASN A 79 41.27 10.00 4.59
N PRO A 80 41.10 11.32 4.82
CA PRO A 80 41.68 12.32 3.94
C PRO A 80 43.20 12.30 3.91
N GLU A 81 43.84 11.83 5.00
CA GLU A 81 45.30 11.75 5.14
C GLU A 81 45.92 10.51 4.49
N ALA A 82 45.11 9.60 3.95
CA ALA A 82 45.67 8.38 3.34
C ALA A 82 46.34 8.67 1.99
N GLU A 83 47.54 8.15 1.79
CA GLU A 83 48.37 8.37 0.60
C GLU A 83 47.78 7.88 -0.72
N THR A 84 46.94 6.84 -0.69
CA THR A 84 46.35 6.26 -1.90
C THR A 84 44.84 6.37 -1.93
N GLN A 85 44.28 6.61 -3.10
CA GLN A 85 42.81 6.71 -3.35
C GLN A 85 42.04 5.50 -2.81
N LYS A 86 42.61 4.29 -2.91
CA LYS A 86 41.98 3.05 -2.44
C LYS A 86 41.91 3.00 -0.90
N LYS A 87 42.90 3.55 -0.19
CA LYS A 87 42.94 3.65 1.29
C LYS A 87 42.06 4.81 1.78
N LYS A 88 41.92 5.91 1.01
CA LYS A 88 41.04 7.05 1.36
C LYS A 88 39.60 6.59 1.54
N GLY A 89 39.10 5.71 0.66
CA GLY A 89 37.72 5.32 0.63
C GLY A 89 36.78 6.55 0.50
N PHE A 90 35.63 6.41 -0.16
CA PHE A 90 34.71 7.53 -0.36
C PHE A 90 33.34 7.21 0.20
N ARG A 91 32.68 8.24 0.71
CA ARG A 91 31.25 8.26 1.06
C ARG A 91 30.58 9.40 0.29
N MET A 92 29.28 9.31 0.09
CA MET A 92 28.48 10.42 -0.41
C MET A 92 28.00 11.26 0.76
N ALA A 93 28.23 12.56 0.70
CA ALA A 93 27.48 13.55 1.46
C ALA A 93 26.36 14.09 0.57
N VAL A 94 25.17 14.11 1.11
CA VAL A 94 23.98 14.59 0.40
C VAL A 94 23.48 15.81 1.14
N THR A 95 23.49 16.97 0.48
CA THR A 95 22.97 18.22 1.05
C THR A 95 21.67 18.59 0.34
N ILE A 96 20.61 18.80 1.10
CA ILE A 96 19.26 19.07 0.63
C ILE A 96 18.87 20.49 1.05
N LEU A 97 18.58 21.34 0.08
CA LEU A 97 18.08 22.69 0.36
C LEU A 97 16.58 22.62 0.63
N VAL A 98 16.15 23.22 1.72
CA VAL A 98 14.76 23.33 2.15
C VAL A 98 14.40 24.80 2.29
N GLN A 99 13.24 25.20 1.75
CA GLN A 99 12.63 26.49 2.01
C GLN A 99 11.29 26.26 2.70
N GLU A 100 11.26 26.46 4.01
CA GLU A 100 10.11 26.04 4.85
C GLU A 100 8.84 26.83 4.58
N GLY A 101 8.96 28.09 4.17
CA GLY A 101 7.83 28.98 4.01
C GLY A 101 7.20 29.37 5.36
N ARG A 102 5.94 29.85 5.30
CA ARG A 102 5.20 30.23 6.51
C ARG A 102 4.34 29.08 7.04
N GLN A 103 4.06 29.10 8.35
CA GLN A 103 3.15 28.15 8.95
C GLN A 103 1.71 28.69 8.84
N PHE A 104 0.81 27.90 8.24
CA PHE A 104 -0.59 28.26 8.04
C PHE A 104 -1.51 27.57 9.03
N ARG A 105 -2.61 28.28 9.36
CA ARG A 105 -3.78 27.75 10.04
C ARG A 105 -4.91 27.52 9.03
N LEU A 106 -5.76 26.53 9.29
CA LEU A 106 -6.92 26.24 8.46
C LEU A 106 -8.09 27.16 8.88
N GLY A 107 -8.44 28.14 8.05
CA GLY A 107 -9.55 29.04 8.31
C GLY A 107 -10.91 28.40 8.05
N GLY A 108 -11.06 27.76 6.91
CA GLY A 108 -12.31 27.13 6.50
C GLY A 108 -12.08 25.92 5.58
N LEU A 109 -13.11 25.07 5.52
CA LEU A 109 -13.18 23.98 4.55
C LEU A 109 -14.56 23.97 3.92
N GLU A 110 -14.61 24.19 2.62
CA GLU A 110 -15.83 24.24 1.80
C GLU A 110 -15.88 23.06 0.84
N ILE A 111 -17.05 22.46 0.65
CA ILE A 111 -17.25 21.37 -0.31
C ILE A 111 -18.20 21.86 -1.40
N LYS A 112 -17.78 21.69 -2.65
CA LYS A 112 -18.50 22.10 -3.86
C LYS A 112 -18.73 20.93 -4.80
N GLY A 113 -19.71 21.05 -5.70
CA GLY A 113 -19.97 20.06 -6.76
C GLY A 113 -20.66 18.77 -6.31
N ALA A 114 -20.93 18.61 -5.01
CA ALA A 114 -21.68 17.47 -4.51
C ALA A 114 -23.18 17.65 -4.72
N THR A 115 -23.80 16.72 -5.45
CA THR A 115 -25.24 16.70 -5.71
C THR A 115 -25.92 15.46 -5.14
N VAL A 116 -25.22 14.34 -5.05
CA VAL A 116 -25.74 13.07 -4.52
C VAL A 116 -25.76 13.06 -2.99
N TYR A 117 -24.79 13.70 -2.37
CA TYR A 117 -24.70 13.84 -0.92
C TYR A 117 -24.69 15.30 -0.50
N ASP A 118 -25.34 15.57 0.61
CA ASP A 118 -25.30 16.89 1.25
C ASP A 118 -23.85 17.24 1.64
N ALA A 119 -23.42 18.44 1.26
CA ALA A 119 -22.08 18.97 1.58
C ALA A 119 -21.79 18.95 3.09
N ALA A 120 -22.80 19.19 3.95
CA ALA A 120 -22.64 19.11 5.39
C ALA A 120 -22.36 17.70 5.90
N LYS A 121 -22.88 16.66 5.23
CA LYS A 121 -22.55 15.26 5.54
C LYS A 121 -21.14 14.92 5.11
N LEU A 122 -20.72 15.35 3.92
CA LEU A 122 -19.37 15.11 3.42
C LEU A 122 -18.34 15.86 4.28
N ARG A 123 -18.66 17.07 4.73
CA ARG A 123 -17.79 17.87 5.60
C ARG A 123 -17.41 17.12 6.90
N LYS A 124 -18.32 16.30 7.44
CA LYS A 124 -18.07 15.50 8.64
C LYS A 124 -17.03 14.39 8.46
N LEU A 125 -16.71 14.03 7.21
CA LEU A 125 -15.67 13.05 6.92
C LEU A 125 -14.26 13.65 7.04
N TYR A 126 -14.15 14.97 7.14
CA TYR A 126 -12.89 15.67 7.34
C TYR A 126 -12.73 15.99 8.83
N GLU A 127 -11.87 15.24 9.48
CA GLU A 127 -11.51 15.42 10.89
C GLU A 127 -10.50 16.55 11.08
N VAL A 128 -10.81 17.74 10.52
CA VAL A 128 -9.95 18.91 10.59
C VAL A 128 -10.43 19.89 11.64
N ASP A 129 -9.48 20.53 12.31
CA ASP A 129 -9.70 21.56 13.31
C ASP A 129 -9.63 22.96 12.65
N LEU A 130 -10.76 23.65 12.58
CA LEU A 130 -10.80 25.02 12.06
C LEU A 130 -10.17 25.99 13.06
N GLY A 131 -9.31 26.87 12.55
CA GLY A 131 -8.46 27.75 13.36
C GLY A 131 -7.17 27.09 13.85
N GLY A 132 -7.11 25.77 13.82
CA GLY A 132 -5.90 24.99 14.12
C GLY A 132 -4.88 24.98 12.97
N LYS A 133 -3.73 24.34 13.19
CA LYS A 133 -2.71 24.23 12.15
C LYS A 133 -3.24 23.49 10.94
N TYR A 134 -2.90 24.00 9.74
CA TYR A 134 -3.15 23.27 8.50
C TYR A 134 -2.44 21.90 8.52
N LYS A 135 -3.19 20.83 8.20
CA LYS A 135 -2.67 19.46 8.18
C LYS A 135 -3.12 18.76 6.90
N GLN A 136 -2.22 18.68 5.95
CA GLN A 136 -2.49 18.07 4.63
C GLN A 136 -3.01 16.64 4.73
N ASN A 137 -2.43 15.82 5.62
CA ASN A 137 -2.84 14.43 5.79
C ASN A 137 -4.30 14.25 6.21
N LEU A 138 -4.84 15.16 7.03
CA LEU A 138 -6.25 15.08 7.44
C LEU A 138 -7.18 15.40 6.29
N ILE A 139 -6.78 16.33 5.41
CA ILE A 139 -7.54 16.65 4.20
C ILE A 139 -7.49 15.49 3.22
N GLU A 140 -6.32 14.87 3.02
CA GLU A 140 -6.16 13.68 2.17
C GLU A 140 -7.01 12.50 2.67
N VAL A 141 -7.04 12.25 3.99
CA VAL A 141 -7.90 11.21 4.60
C VAL A 141 -9.38 11.52 4.35
N GLY A 142 -9.80 12.77 4.50
CA GLY A 142 -11.16 13.21 4.18
C GLY A 142 -11.50 13.01 2.71
N ASN A 143 -10.60 13.41 1.81
CA ASN A 143 -10.75 13.20 0.36
C ASN A 143 -10.91 11.71 0.02
N GLU A 144 -10.10 10.85 0.65
CA GLU A 144 -10.21 9.41 0.46
C GLU A 144 -11.54 8.85 1.01
N ALA A 145 -11.99 9.33 2.17
CA ALA A 145 -13.27 8.93 2.75
C ALA A 145 -14.44 9.32 1.85
N VAL A 146 -14.45 10.55 1.30
CA VAL A 146 -15.44 11.01 0.33
C VAL A 146 -15.42 10.12 -0.92
N ARG A 147 -14.26 9.91 -1.52
CA ARG A 147 -14.12 9.06 -2.69
C ARG A 147 -14.63 7.64 -2.43
N ASN A 148 -14.26 7.04 -1.31
CA ASN A 148 -14.70 5.69 -0.93
C ASN A 148 -16.22 5.63 -0.73
N LEU A 149 -16.84 6.68 -0.17
CA LEU A 149 -18.28 6.77 -0.01
C LEU A 149 -19.00 6.73 -1.37
N TYR A 150 -18.55 7.52 -2.34
CA TYR A 150 -19.09 7.52 -3.69
C TYR A 150 -18.86 6.19 -4.41
N GLN A 151 -17.64 5.67 -4.34
CA GLN A 151 -17.25 4.42 -4.99
C GLN A 151 -17.98 3.19 -4.40
N SER A 152 -18.42 3.25 -3.14
CA SER A 152 -19.25 2.20 -2.54
C SER A 152 -20.70 2.21 -3.05
N ARG A 153 -21.08 3.23 -3.79
CA ARG A 153 -22.43 3.41 -4.33
C ARG A 153 -22.50 3.36 -5.86
N GLY A 154 -21.43 3.01 -6.52
CA GLY A 154 -21.35 2.84 -7.96
C GLY A 154 -20.78 4.03 -8.72
N TYR A 155 -20.43 5.12 -8.07
CA TYR A 155 -19.79 6.29 -8.69
C TYR A 155 -18.28 6.06 -8.79
N ILE A 156 -17.88 5.15 -9.66
CA ILE A 156 -16.50 4.63 -9.72
C ILE A 156 -15.47 5.66 -10.18
N TYR A 157 -15.90 6.66 -10.94
CA TYR A 157 -15.08 7.78 -11.41
C TYR A 157 -15.07 8.98 -10.47
N ALA A 158 -15.75 8.87 -9.30
CA ALA A 158 -15.76 9.96 -8.35
C ALA A 158 -14.36 10.28 -7.84
N TYR A 159 -14.00 11.56 -7.89
CA TYR A 159 -12.76 12.08 -7.33
C TYR A 159 -12.97 13.45 -6.72
N THR A 160 -12.02 13.87 -5.93
CA THR A 160 -11.99 15.19 -5.29
C THR A 160 -10.77 15.96 -5.75
N ASN A 161 -10.94 17.24 -6.02
CA ASN A 161 -9.86 18.17 -6.25
C ASN A 161 -9.80 19.16 -5.09
N GLN A 162 -8.59 19.38 -4.57
CA GLN A 162 -8.36 20.28 -3.44
C GLN A 162 -7.72 21.57 -3.94
N VAL A 163 -8.29 22.70 -3.54
CA VAL A 163 -7.73 24.02 -3.81
C VAL A 163 -7.54 24.74 -2.48
N ALA A 164 -6.30 25.11 -2.17
CA ALA A 164 -6.00 25.97 -1.02
C ALA A 164 -6.03 27.44 -1.47
N ILE A 165 -6.78 28.27 -0.75
CA ILE A 165 -6.99 29.70 -1.03
C ILE A 165 -6.55 30.48 0.21
N ASP A 166 -5.48 31.23 0.08
CA ASP A 166 -4.97 32.02 1.20
C ASP A 166 -5.91 33.19 1.49
N SER A 167 -6.10 33.48 2.77
CA SER A 167 -6.88 34.60 3.21
C SER A 167 -6.22 35.92 2.80
N THR A 168 -7.01 36.85 2.27
CA THR A 168 -6.55 38.21 1.94
C THR A 168 -6.46 39.11 3.18
N THR A 169 -7.13 38.75 4.25
CA THR A 169 -7.23 39.55 5.50
C THR A 169 -6.25 39.05 6.57
N GLU A 170 -5.97 37.75 6.61
CA GLU A 170 -5.10 37.12 7.59
C GLU A 170 -3.96 36.36 6.87
N PRO A 171 -2.71 36.83 6.97
CA PRO A 171 -1.62 36.34 6.12
C PRO A 171 -1.22 34.87 6.40
N ASP A 172 -1.59 34.32 7.57
CA ASP A 172 -1.22 32.96 7.99
C ASP A 172 -2.44 32.02 8.05
N VAL A 173 -3.52 32.40 7.36
CA VAL A 173 -4.74 31.60 7.26
C VAL A 173 -4.98 31.17 5.83
N THR A 174 -5.24 29.88 5.64
CA THR A 174 -5.62 29.31 4.35
C THR A 174 -6.99 28.63 4.47
N ASN A 175 -7.85 28.83 3.48
CA ASN A 175 -9.09 28.12 3.33
C ASN A 175 -8.91 27.00 2.30
N VAL A 176 -9.64 25.92 2.47
CA VAL A 176 -9.59 24.79 1.53
C VAL A 176 -10.95 24.61 0.90
N ALA A 177 -11.00 24.67 -0.43
CA ALA A 177 -12.15 24.25 -1.21
C ALA A 177 -11.90 22.84 -1.74
N ILE A 178 -12.89 21.96 -1.60
CA ILE A 178 -12.90 20.61 -2.13
C ILE A 178 -13.97 20.54 -3.21
N ASP A 179 -13.55 20.46 -4.45
CA ASP A 179 -14.42 20.24 -5.58
C ASP A 179 -14.65 18.75 -5.78
N VAL A 180 -15.88 18.29 -5.65
CA VAL A 180 -16.29 16.90 -5.82
C VAL A 180 -16.79 16.68 -7.24
N TYR A 181 -16.19 15.74 -7.94
CA TYR A 181 -16.63 15.28 -9.26
C TYR A 181 -17.22 13.88 -9.09
N GLU A 182 -18.52 13.76 -9.28
CA GLU A 182 -19.26 12.54 -8.96
C GLU A 182 -19.19 11.50 -10.09
N GLY A 183 -19.28 11.97 -11.34
CA GLY A 183 -19.36 11.10 -12.51
C GLY A 183 -20.67 10.29 -12.57
N ASP A 184 -20.71 9.35 -13.49
CA ASP A 184 -21.84 8.47 -13.66
C ASP A 184 -21.82 7.28 -12.71
N ARG A 185 -23.00 6.72 -12.47
CA ARG A 185 -23.18 5.55 -11.60
C ARG A 185 -23.22 4.26 -12.43
N TYR A 186 -22.37 3.32 -12.09
CA TYR A 186 -22.22 2.04 -12.81
C TYR A 186 -22.69 0.85 -11.99
N ARG A 187 -23.19 -0.15 -12.68
CA ARG A 187 -23.46 -1.49 -12.13
C ARG A 187 -22.31 -2.43 -12.49
N LEU A 188 -22.10 -3.44 -11.65
CA LEU A 188 -21.24 -4.55 -12.00
C LEU A 188 -21.88 -5.37 -13.12
N GLY A 189 -21.21 -5.46 -14.26
CA GLY A 189 -21.58 -6.34 -15.35
C GLY A 189 -21.11 -7.77 -15.08
N ARG A 190 -20.30 -8.32 -15.98
CA ARG A 190 -19.74 -9.67 -15.83
C ARG A 190 -18.43 -9.65 -15.06
N ILE A 191 -18.24 -10.65 -14.20
CA ILE A 191 -16.94 -10.97 -13.60
C ILE A 191 -16.39 -12.20 -14.33
N GLU A 192 -15.20 -12.08 -14.89
CA GLU A 192 -14.49 -13.16 -15.55
C GLU A 192 -13.17 -13.45 -14.84
N PHE A 193 -12.73 -14.70 -14.85
CA PHE A 193 -11.45 -15.12 -14.27
C PHE A 193 -10.57 -15.70 -15.37
N THR A 194 -9.28 -15.38 -15.33
CA THR A 194 -8.30 -15.93 -16.27
C THR A 194 -7.10 -16.51 -15.54
N GLY A 195 -6.51 -17.57 -16.11
CA GLY A 195 -5.37 -18.28 -15.51
C GLY A 195 -5.75 -19.41 -14.56
N ASN A 196 -7.04 -19.76 -14.50
CA ASN A 196 -7.59 -20.87 -13.71
C ASN A 196 -7.80 -22.13 -14.55
N ALA A 197 -6.71 -22.74 -15.05
CA ALA A 197 -6.80 -23.89 -15.95
C ALA A 197 -7.46 -25.14 -15.33
N LYS A 198 -7.31 -25.34 -14.02
CA LYS A 198 -7.84 -26.48 -13.26
C LYS A 198 -8.89 -26.08 -12.22
N THR A 199 -8.77 -24.87 -11.67
CA THR A 199 -9.69 -24.36 -10.65
C THR A 199 -11.00 -23.95 -11.28
N GLN A 200 -12.11 -24.49 -10.77
CA GLN A 200 -13.43 -24.11 -11.22
C GLN A 200 -13.72 -22.67 -10.82
N GLU A 201 -14.30 -21.90 -11.73
CA GLU A 201 -14.61 -20.48 -11.51
C GLU A 201 -15.49 -20.24 -10.27
N LYS A 202 -16.41 -21.14 -9.98
CA LYS A 202 -17.28 -21.07 -8.80
C LYS A 202 -16.51 -20.95 -7.48
N VAL A 203 -15.27 -21.49 -7.41
CA VAL A 203 -14.42 -21.46 -6.22
C VAL A 203 -13.92 -20.04 -5.94
N MET A 204 -13.61 -19.28 -6.98
CA MET A 204 -13.22 -17.89 -6.85
C MET A 204 -14.45 -16.99 -6.70
N ARG A 205 -15.51 -17.29 -7.44
CA ARG A 205 -16.75 -16.51 -7.46
C ARG A 205 -17.46 -16.49 -6.11
N ARG A 206 -17.40 -17.56 -5.31
CA ARG A 206 -17.96 -17.62 -3.95
C ARG A 206 -17.30 -16.66 -2.95
N GLU A 207 -16.07 -16.20 -3.24
CA GLU A 207 -15.37 -15.21 -2.41
C GLU A 207 -15.88 -13.78 -2.63
N PHE A 208 -16.67 -13.58 -3.69
CA PHE A 208 -17.25 -12.29 -4.00
C PHE A 208 -18.51 -12.02 -3.17
N ARG A 209 -18.56 -10.80 -2.61
CA ARG A 209 -19.71 -10.29 -1.84
C ARG A 209 -20.52 -9.26 -2.62
N ILE A 210 -20.22 -9.12 -3.90
CA ILE A 210 -20.92 -8.27 -4.84
C ILE A 210 -21.27 -9.12 -6.06
N PHE A 211 -22.47 -8.97 -6.58
CA PHE A 211 -23.01 -9.80 -7.66
C PHE A 211 -23.22 -9.00 -8.93
N GLU A 212 -23.18 -9.69 -10.05
CA GLU A 212 -23.49 -9.12 -11.36
C GLU A 212 -24.89 -8.50 -11.34
N GLY A 213 -25.01 -7.26 -11.80
CA GLY A 213 -26.23 -6.45 -11.71
C GLY A 213 -26.34 -5.51 -10.51
N ASP A 214 -25.57 -5.74 -9.45
CA ASP A 214 -25.49 -4.81 -8.31
C ASP A 214 -24.82 -3.49 -8.69
N TRP A 215 -25.08 -2.44 -7.92
CA TRP A 215 -24.29 -1.22 -8.03
C TRP A 215 -22.83 -1.54 -7.68
N MET A 216 -21.90 -1.08 -8.50
CA MET A 216 -20.49 -1.37 -8.33
C MET A 216 -19.96 -0.80 -7.00
N ASP A 217 -19.79 -1.64 -6.00
CA ASP A 217 -19.10 -1.29 -4.76
C ASP A 217 -17.61 -1.66 -4.89
N MET A 218 -16.79 -0.65 -5.16
CA MET A 218 -15.35 -0.84 -5.33
C MET A 218 -14.67 -1.34 -4.04
N GLY A 219 -15.19 -0.98 -2.87
CA GLY A 219 -14.68 -1.45 -1.59
C GLY A 219 -14.95 -2.95 -1.37
N ALA A 220 -16.19 -3.38 -1.58
CA ALA A 220 -16.59 -4.78 -1.51
C ALA A 220 -15.87 -5.61 -2.58
N PHE A 221 -15.74 -5.07 -3.80
CA PHE A 221 -15.04 -5.72 -4.90
C PHE A 221 -13.55 -5.96 -4.58
N ARG A 222 -12.82 -4.95 -4.14
CA ARG A 222 -11.39 -5.07 -3.75
C ARG A 222 -11.20 -6.09 -2.62
N LYS A 223 -12.09 -6.09 -1.62
CA LYS A 223 -12.06 -7.09 -0.53
C LYS A 223 -12.28 -8.51 -1.05
N SER A 224 -13.17 -8.68 -2.02
CA SER A 224 -13.42 -9.98 -2.66
C SER A 224 -12.21 -10.47 -3.45
N VAL A 225 -11.60 -9.60 -4.25
CA VAL A 225 -10.36 -9.91 -4.99
C VAL A 225 -9.23 -10.29 -4.02
N PHE A 226 -9.10 -9.56 -2.91
CA PHE A 226 -8.11 -9.91 -1.87
C PHE A 226 -8.34 -11.30 -1.28
N LYS A 227 -9.61 -11.70 -1.03
CA LYS A 227 -9.94 -13.06 -0.57
C LYS A 227 -9.58 -14.12 -1.60
N VAL A 228 -9.82 -13.88 -2.88
CA VAL A 228 -9.38 -14.80 -3.95
C VAL A 228 -7.86 -15.02 -3.89
N ASN A 229 -7.08 -13.97 -3.66
CA ASN A 229 -5.62 -14.09 -3.49
C ASN A 229 -5.21 -14.87 -2.23
N GLN A 230 -6.07 -14.90 -1.19
CA GLN A 230 -5.82 -15.65 0.05
C GLN A 230 -6.11 -17.15 -0.07
N LEU A 231 -6.75 -17.63 -1.14
CA LEU A 231 -7.03 -19.05 -1.35
C LEU A 231 -5.77 -19.92 -1.37
N GLY A 232 -4.60 -19.32 -1.68
CA GLY A 232 -3.29 -19.97 -1.61
C GLY A 232 -2.96 -20.89 -2.78
N PHE A 233 -3.93 -21.22 -3.65
CA PHE A 233 -3.74 -21.99 -4.87
C PHE A 233 -4.01 -21.19 -6.15
N PHE A 234 -4.44 -19.93 -6.01
CA PHE A 234 -4.60 -18.99 -7.11
C PHE A 234 -3.96 -17.66 -6.69
N LYS A 235 -2.95 -17.22 -7.40
CA LYS A 235 -2.20 -15.99 -7.13
C LYS A 235 -2.50 -14.96 -8.20
N LEU A 236 -2.85 -13.75 -7.78
CA LEU A 236 -3.07 -12.64 -8.69
C LEU A 236 -1.77 -12.22 -9.38
N THR A 237 -1.87 -11.75 -10.62
CA THR A 237 -0.76 -11.15 -11.38
C THR A 237 -0.42 -9.76 -10.84
N GLU A 238 0.65 -9.11 -11.35
CA GLU A 238 1.02 -7.74 -10.96
C GLU A 238 -0.06 -6.72 -11.32
N ASP A 239 -0.71 -6.89 -12.48
CA ASP A 239 -1.89 -6.13 -12.91
C ASP A 239 -3.11 -7.07 -12.98
N PRO A 240 -3.78 -7.29 -11.83
CA PRO A 240 -4.76 -8.36 -11.70
C PRO A 240 -6.14 -8.02 -12.21
N LEU A 241 -6.44 -6.74 -12.51
CA LEU A 241 -7.79 -6.28 -12.80
C LEU A 241 -7.84 -5.55 -14.14
N GLU A 242 -8.67 -6.03 -15.02
CA GLU A 242 -9.00 -5.34 -16.26
C GLU A 242 -10.46 -4.93 -16.25
N PHE A 243 -10.71 -3.61 -16.37
CA PHE A 243 -12.05 -3.05 -16.39
C PHE A 243 -12.44 -2.69 -17.81
N LYS A 244 -13.61 -3.18 -18.26
CA LYS A 244 -14.24 -2.83 -19.55
C LYS A 244 -15.55 -2.14 -19.28
N PHE A 245 -15.67 -0.88 -19.68
CA PHE A 245 -16.85 -0.04 -19.46
C PHE A 245 -17.78 -0.09 -20.66
N ASP A 246 -19.07 -0.29 -20.37
CA ASP A 246 -20.17 -0.09 -21.31
C ASP A 246 -20.87 1.19 -20.90
N GLU A 247 -20.52 2.26 -21.61
CA GLU A 247 -21.02 3.62 -21.33
C GLU A 247 -22.52 3.76 -21.61
N GLU A 248 -23.06 3.01 -22.57
CA GLU A 248 -24.49 3.08 -22.92
C GLU A 248 -25.34 2.43 -21.83
N ARG A 249 -24.91 1.28 -21.33
CA ARG A 249 -25.65 0.51 -20.30
C ARG A 249 -25.23 0.84 -18.89
N LYS A 250 -24.22 1.67 -18.73
CA LYS A 250 -23.60 1.99 -17.43
C LYS A 250 -23.19 0.74 -16.65
N LEU A 251 -22.57 -0.21 -17.36
CA LEU A 251 -22.03 -1.44 -16.80
C LEU A 251 -20.51 -1.43 -16.81
N VAL A 252 -19.92 -2.07 -15.81
CA VAL A 252 -18.48 -2.36 -15.77
C VAL A 252 -18.27 -3.87 -15.72
N ASN A 253 -17.67 -4.43 -16.76
CA ASN A 253 -17.22 -5.82 -16.79
C ASN A 253 -15.79 -5.87 -16.25
N VAL A 254 -15.50 -6.88 -15.44
CA VAL A 254 -14.20 -7.01 -14.82
C VAL A 254 -13.61 -8.38 -15.08
N THR A 255 -12.38 -8.40 -15.57
CA THR A 255 -11.58 -9.62 -15.67
C THR A 255 -10.55 -9.65 -14.57
N VAL A 256 -10.60 -10.70 -13.75
CA VAL A 256 -9.63 -10.94 -12.66
C VAL A 256 -8.57 -11.90 -13.19
N LYS A 257 -7.31 -11.41 -13.29
CA LYS A 257 -6.19 -12.15 -13.85
C LYS A 257 -5.32 -12.75 -12.75
N GLY A 258 -5.04 -14.03 -12.88
CA GLY A 258 -4.18 -14.72 -11.95
C GLY A 258 -3.49 -15.92 -12.59
N GLN A 259 -2.84 -16.70 -11.76
CA GLN A 259 -2.22 -17.96 -12.15
C GLN A 259 -2.38 -18.98 -11.03
N GLU A 260 -2.55 -20.23 -11.41
CA GLU A 260 -2.53 -21.31 -10.43
C GLU A 260 -1.13 -21.55 -9.90
N VAL A 261 -1.03 -21.76 -8.59
CA VAL A 261 0.22 -22.09 -7.91
C VAL A 261 0.15 -23.48 -7.31
N GLY A 262 1.30 -24.06 -6.98
CA GLY A 262 1.40 -25.36 -6.34
C GLY A 262 0.53 -25.42 -5.06
N ARG A 263 -0.25 -26.48 -4.93
CA ARG A 263 -1.30 -26.66 -3.92
C ARG A 263 -1.19 -27.95 -3.13
N SER A 264 -0.25 -28.79 -3.51
CA SER A 264 -0.01 -30.07 -2.84
C SER A 264 1.37 -30.07 -2.24
N ASP A 265 1.47 -30.52 -1.00
CA ASP A 265 2.70 -30.71 -0.26
C ASP A 265 2.77 -32.14 0.24
N ILE A 266 3.99 -32.69 0.18
CA ILE A 266 4.36 -33.97 0.75
C ILE A 266 5.41 -33.70 1.81
N GLN A 267 5.14 -34.13 3.02
CA GLN A 267 6.08 -34.05 4.13
C GLN A 267 6.48 -35.45 4.56
N PHE A 268 7.78 -35.65 4.72
CA PHE A 268 8.33 -36.86 5.27
C PHE A 268 9.03 -36.54 6.59
N GLY A 269 8.72 -37.32 7.62
CA GLY A 269 9.33 -37.22 8.93
C GLY A 269 9.78 -38.61 9.41
N ALA A 270 10.87 -38.63 10.13
CA ALA A 270 11.31 -39.83 10.87
C ALA A 270 11.93 -39.40 12.18
N GLY A 271 11.77 -40.19 13.22
CA GLY A 271 12.28 -39.89 14.54
C GLY A 271 12.37 -41.11 15.43
N TYR A 272 12.82 -40.88 16.67
CA TYR A 272 12.86 -41.86 17.71
C TYR A 272 12.17 -41.31 18.94
N SER A 273 11.26 -42.09 19.52
CA SER A 273 10.61 -41.81 20.81
C SER A 273 10.80 -42.98 21.77
N GLU A 274 10.71 -42.78 23.08
CA GLU A 274 10.79 -43.86 24.07
C GLU A 274 9.59 -44.81 23.99
N ILE A 275 8.46 -44.36 23.43
CA ILE A 275 7.22 -45.12 23.33
C ILE A 275 7.16 -45.91 22.03
N ASP A 276 7.42 -45.28 20.89
CA ASP A 276 7.25 -45.87 19.57
C ASP A 276 8.59 -46.33 18.94
N HIS A 277 9.70 -46.14 19.69
CA HIS A 277 11.04 -46.36 19.20
C HIS A 277 11.30 -45.61 17.89
N PHE A 278 11.70 -46.25 16.81
CA PHE A 278 11.80 -45.63 15.50
C PHE A 278 10.42 -45.51 14.88
N PHE A 279 10.11 -44.30 14.39
CA PHE A 279 8.90 -44.06 13.63
C PHE A 279 9.21 -43.30 12.34
N ALA A 280 8.38 -43.51 11.35
CA ALA A 280 8.38 -42.77 10.09
C ALA A 280 6.96 -42.26 9.80
N GLN A 281 6.85 -41.06 9.26
CA GLN A 281 5.59 -40.43 8.93
C GLN A 281 5.62 -39.85 7.51
N LEU A 282 4.55 -40.05 6.77
CA LEU A 282 4.30 -39.43 5.47
C LEU A 282 2.98 -38.66 5.57
N ILE A 283 3.04 -37.38 5.25
CA ILE A 283 1.86 -36.52 5.20
C ILE A 283 1.73 -35.98 3.77
N PHE A 284 0.58 -36.19 3.18
CA PHE A 284 0.18 -35.57 1.92
C PHE A 284 -0.99 -34.65 2.16
N ASN A 285 -0.83 -33.38 1.77
CA ASN A 285 -1.91 -32.40 1.79
C ASN A 285 -2.08 -31.81 0.41
N THR A 286 -3.31 -31.70 -0.04
CA THR A 286 -3.64 -30.94 -1.24
C THR A 286 -4.78 -29.99 -0.98
N ARG A 287 -4.60 -28.75 -1.37
CA ARG A 287 -5.66 -27.73 -1.37
C ARG A 287 -6.21 -27.64 -2.79
N ASN A 288 -7.49 -27.37 -2.91
CA ASN A 288 -8.17 -27.30 -4.21
C ASN A 288 -8.17 -28.68 -4.95
N PHE A 289 -8.53 -29.73 -4.20
CA PHE A 289 -8.69 -31.06 -4.73
C PHE A 289 -9.70 -31.06 -5.89
N MET A 290 -9.34 -31.66 -7.01
CA MET A 290 -10.12 -31.65 -8.26
C MET A 290 -10.55 -30.25 -8.76
N GLY A 291 -9.89 -29.20 -8.34
CA GLY A 291 -10.24 -27.82 -8.73
C GLY A 291 -11.49 -27.24 -8.05
N ARG A 292 -11.98 -27.87 -6.98
CA ARG A 292 -13.21 -27.48 -6.28
C ARG A 292 -12.95 -26.63 -5.02
N GLY A 293 -11.68 -26.39 -4.69
CA GLY A 293 -11.28 -25.67 -3.49
C GLY A 293 -11.34 -26.52 -2.22
N GLU A 294 -11.61 -27.82 -2.34
CA GLU A 294 -11.62 -28.79 -1.25
C GLU A 294 -10.19 -29.08 -0.77
N VAL A 295 -10.04 -29.43 0.50
CA VAL A 295 -8.76 -29.83 1.08
C VAL A 295 -8.80 -31.33 1.39
N LEU A 296 -7.82 -32.07 0.85
CA LEU A 296 -7.61 -33.47 1.15
C LEU A 296 -6.27 -33.63 1.86
N GLY A 297 -6.29 -34.19 3.06
CA GLY A 297 -5.11 -34.56 3.82
C GLY A 297 -5.07 -36.08 4.03
N VAL A 298 -3.90 -36.68 3.79
CA VAL A 298 -3.64 -38.09 4.09
C VAL A 298 -2.36 -38.14 4.93
N SER A 299 -2.43 -38.82 6.07
CA SER A 299 -1.29 -39.01 6.93
C SER A 299 -1.14 -40.51 7.27
N ILE A 300 0.05 -41.01 7.10
CA ILE A 300 0.41 -42.39 7.40
C ILE A 300 1.65 -42.33 8.27
N SER A 301 1.60 -42.97 9.43
CA SER A 301 2.75 -43.15 10.31
C SER A 301 2.97 -44.62 10.58
N SER A 302 4.21 -45.03 10.71
CA SER A 302 4.59 -46.39 11.08
C SER A 302 5.57 -46.32 12.25
N GLY A 303 5.29 -47.04 13.33
CA GLY A 303 6.10 -47.11 14.55
C GLY A 303 6.05 -48.52 15.15
N SER A 304 6.81 -48.80 16.23
CA SER A 304 6.95 -50.13 16.80
C SER A 304 5.67 -50.67 17.45
N ARG A 305 4.73 -49.80 17.80
CA ARG A 305 3.49 -50.18 18.54
C ARG A 305 2.21 -49.91 17.74
N GLN A 306 2.20 -48.89 16.90
CA GLN A 306 1.03 -48.49 16.16
C GLN A 306 1.39 -47.94 14.79
N ASP A 307 0.55 -48.23 13.83
CA ASP A 307 0.63 -47.70 12.46
C ASP A 307 -0.62 -46.83 12.20
N PRO A 308 -0.71 -45.62 12.78
CA PRO A 308 -1.86 -44.78 12.62
C PRO A 308 -1.90 -44.21 11.18
N TYR A 309 -3.09 -44.25 10.60
CA TYR A 309 -3.37 -43.55 9.33
C TYR A 309 -4.58 -42.64 9.52
N SER A 310 -4.58 -41.53 8.88
CA SER A 310 -5.72 -40.62 8.87
C SER A 310 -5.97 -40.05 7.49
N VAL A 311 -7.23 -39.89 7.17
CA VAL A 311 -7.69 -39.17 5.97
C VAL A 311 -8.61 -38.06 6.43
N SER A 312 -8.32 -36.86 6.05
CA SER A 312 -9.13 -35.67 6.29
C SER A 312 -9.61 -35.08 4.97
N PHE A 313 -10.88 -34.75 4.92
CA PHE A 313 -11.49 -34.08 3.78
C PHE A 313 -12.27 -32.88 4.30
N THR A 314 -12.02 -31.71 3.72
CA THR A 314 -12.71 -30.48 4.10
C THR A 314 -13.27 -29.82 2.85
N GLU A 315 -14.57 -29.61 2.86
CA GLU A 315 -15.29 -28.82 1.88
C GLU A 315 -15.50 -27.39 2.44
N PRO A 316 -15.03 -26.33 1.76
CA PRO A 316 -15.10 -24.96 2.25
C PRO A 316 -16.44 -24.29 1.94
#